data_f613da0335c71d8408d03d678dfc2ab7
#
_entry.id   f613da0335c71d8408d03d678dfc2ab7
#
_cell.length_a   1.000
_cell.length_b   1.000
_cell.length_c   1.000
_cell.angle_alpha   90.00
_cell.angle_beta   90.00
_cell.angle_gamma   90.00
#
_symmetry.space_group_name_H-M   'P 1'
#
loop_
_entity.id
_entity.type
_entity.pdbx_description
1 polymer ?
#
loop_
_entity_poly.entity_id
_entity_poly.type
_entity_poly.pdbx_seq_one_letter_code
_entity_poly.pdbx_strand_id
1 'polypeptide(L)'
;MHIELTEMLRCPEPHADGFIVLSTGEMLGRMIRSGIAGCSICHREYVIKDGVVDFEGGMGKGDRGMVPPFPIPHSPVPDAATLQALLDLSGPGGYVVLIGAAARHASGLAALMGGVHFVGVNAPPDVDELPVLSLVRSAAVIPLRQTIARGVVVGADMAHAPWLAEARRVLLPGRRWVVESENVELPEGISKLAAGQGLSVGEKR
;
A
#
# COMPACT_ATOMS: atom_id res chain seq x y z
N MET A 1 -8.00 -5.26 8.70
CA MET A 1 -8.33 -4.19 7.73
C MET A 1 -9.37 -3.24 8.32
N HIS A 2 -9.18 -1.92 8.19
CA HIS A 2 -10.19 -0.92 8.61
C HIS A 2 -11.41 -0.96 7.69
N ILE A 3 -12.63 -0.90 8.25
CA ILE A 3 -13.86 -1.08 7.47
C ILE A 3 -14.03 -0.01 6.37
N GLU A 4 -13.62 1.23 6.62
CA GLU A 4 -13.72 2.32 5.65
C GLU A 4 -12.84 2.13 4.41
N LEU A 5 -11.81 1.28 4.48
CA LEU A 5 -10.99 0.97 3.31
C LEU A 5 -11.80 0.24 2.22
N THR A 6 -12.91 -0.40 2.57
CA THR A 6 -13.75 -1.15 1.61
C THR A 6 -14.16 -0.32 0.42
N GLU A 7 -14.52 0.95 0.65
CA GLU A 7 -14.94 1.86 -0.42
C GLU A 7 -13.80 2.21 -1.38
N MET A 8 -12.55 2.06 -0.92
CA MET A 8 -11.35 2.34 -1.70
C MET A 8 -10.78 1.09 -2.39
N LEU A 9 -11.28 -0.10 -2.04
CA LEU A 9 -10.84 -1.34 -2.68
C LEU A 9 -11.35 -1.45 -4.11
N ARG A 10 -10.54 -2.10 -4.95
CA ARG A 10 -10.92 -2.56 -6.29
C ARG A 10 -10.48 -4.01 -6.48
N CYS A 11 -11.19 -4.72 -7.33
CA CYS A 11 -10.77 -6.04 -7.76
C CYS A 11 -9.47 -5.94 -8.60
N PRO A 12 -8.49 -6.83 -8.39
CA PRO A 12 -7.27 -6.86 -9.21
C PRO A 12 -7.48 -7.44 -10.61
N GLU A 13 -8.59 -8.12 -10.85
CA GLU A 13 -8.89 -8.75 -12.13
C GLU A 13 -9.13 -7.72 -13.25
N PRO A 14 -8.79 -8.06 -14.50
CA PRO A 14 -8.92 -7.16 -15.66
C PRO A 14 -10.37 -7.02 -16.14
N HIS A 15 -11.16 -6.24 -15.44
CA HIS A 15 -12.53 -5.86 -15.82
C HIS A 15 -12.83 -4.41 -15.42
N ALA A 16 -14.01 -3.91 -15.82
CA ALA A 16 -14.46 -2.58 -15.38
C ALA A 16 -14.49 -2.47 -13.85
N ASP A 17 -14.30 -1.25 -13.32
CA ASP A 17 -14.35 -1.01 -11.89
C ASP A 17 -15.73 -1.39 -11.33
N GLY A 18 -15.72 -2.28 -10.35
CA GLY A 18 -16.89 -2.71 -9.59
C GLY A 18 -16.69 -2.46 -8.10
N PHE A 19 -17.76 -2.67 -7.35
CA PHE A 19 -17.68 -2.60 -5.90
C PHE A 19 -17.14 -3.90 -5.33
N ILE A 20 -16.36 -3.78 -4.26
CA ILE A 20 -16.04 -4.90 -3.38
C ILE A 20 -17.10 -4.94 -2.29
N VAL A 21 -17.76 -6.08 -2.16
CA VAL A 21 -18.77 -6.34 -1.13
C VAL A 21 -18.11 -7.12 0.00
N LEU A 22 -18.33 -6.71 1.23
CA LEU A 22 -17.78 -7.41 2.40
C LEU A 22 -18.84 -8.28 3.07
N SER A 23 -18.44 -9.51 3.37
CA SER A 23 -19.07 -10.33 4.39
C SER A 23 -18.11 -10.40 5.58
N THR A 24 -18.43 -9.70 6.66
CA THR A 24 -17.58 -9.60 7.84
C THR A 24 -17.85 -10.77 8.78
N GLY A 25 -16.78 -11.42 9.24
CA GLY A 25 -16.81 -12.37 10.35
C GLY A 25 -16.50 -11.64 11.67
N GLU A 26 -15.29 -11.83 12.20
CA GLU A 26 -14.85 -11.19 13.42
C GLU A 26 -14.42 -9.74 13.17
N MET A 27 -14.85 -8.85 14.06
CA MET A 27 -14.44 -7.45 14.06
C MET A 27 -13.93 -7.03 15.45
N LEU A 28 -12.87 -6.21 15.46
CA LEU A 28 -12.39 -5.54 16.67
C LEU A 28 -12.52 -4.02 16.46
N GLY A 29 -13.55 -3.43 17.07
CA GLY A 29 -13.92 -2.04 16.79
C GLY A 29 -14.24 -1.82 15.32
N ARG A 30 -13.46 -0.97 14.65
CA ARG A 30 -13.59 -0.71 13.20
C ARG A 30 -12.66 -1.58 12.34
N MET A 31 -11.91 -2.50 12.95
CA MET A 31 -11.00 -3.40 12.26
C MET A 31 -11.67 -4.74 11.98
N ILE A 32 -11.74 -5.14 10.73
CA ILE A 32 -12.19 -6.45 10.28
C ILE A 32 -11.03 -7.42 10.45
N ARG A 33 -11.24 -8.47 11.27
CA ARG A 33 -10.23 -9.50 11.53
C ARG A 33 -10.38 -10.70 10.59
N SER A 34 -11.63 -11.07 10.30
CA SER A 34 -11.93 -12.17 9.37
C SER A 34 -13.15 -11.83 8.53
N GLY A 35 -13.24 -12.43 7.35
CA GLY A 35 -14.36 -12.25 6.42
C GLY A 35 -14.00 -12.58 4.99
N ILE A 36 -14.85 -12.14 4.09
CA ILE A 36 -14.71 -12.33 2.64
C ILE A 36 -14.95 -10.99 1.96
N ALA A 37 -14.06 -10.63 1.03
CA ALA A 37 -14.23 -9.51 0.12
C ALA A 37 -14.60 -10.05 -1.27
N GLY A 38 -15.82 -9.84 -1.73
CA GLY A 38 -16.35 -10.34 -3.00
C GLY A 38 -16.40 -9.25 -4.08
N CYS A 39 -15.99 -9.57 -5.29
CA CYS A 39 -16.15 -8.68 -6.43
C CYS A 39 -17.56 -8.77 -7.00
N SER A 40 -18.24 -7.64 -7.17
CA SER A 40 -19.60 -7.60 -7.74
C SER A 40 -19.66 -7.91 -9.25
N ILE A 41 -18.53 -7.88 -9.95
CA ILE A 41 -18.45 -8.10 -11.40
C ILE A 41 -18.07 -9.53 -11.73
N CYS A 42 -16.91 -10.00 -11.27
CA CYS A 42 -16.40 -11.35 -11.59
C CYS A 42 -16.75 -12.40 -10.54
N HIS A 43 -17.42 -12.00 -9.45
CA HIS A 43 -17.81 -12.87 -8.33
C HIS A 43 -16.65 -13.61 -7.65
N ARG A 44 -15.41 -13.16 -7.88
CA ARG A 44 -14.24 -13.70 -7.19
C ARG A 44 -14.26 -13.26 -5.74
N GLU A 45 -13.97 -14.20 -4.85
CA GLU A 45 -13.93 -14.00 -3.41
C GLU A 45 -12.48 -14.01 -2.91
N TYR A 46 -12.16 -13.09 -2.01
CA TYR A 46 -10.87 -12.89 -1.40
C TYR A 46 -11.01 -13.00 0.11
N VAL A 47 -10.16 -13.81 0.72
CA VAL A 47 -10.23 -14.05 2.16
C VAL A 47 -9.62 -12.91 2.95
N ILE A 48 -10.31 -12.52 4.02
CA ILE A 48 -9.76 -11.65 5.06
C ILE A 48 -9.42 -12.56 6.24
N LYS A 49 -8.13 -12.64 6.56
CA LYS A 49 -7.63 -13.43 7.67
C LYS A 49 -6.62 -12.61 8.47
N ASP A 50 -6.78 -12.62 9.80
CA ASP A 50 -5.93 -11.86 10.72
C ASP A 50 -5.81 -10.36 10.34
N GLY A 51 -6.89 -9.79 9.81
CA GLY A 51 -6.94 -8.40 9.37
C GLY A 51 -6.30 -8.10 8.02
N VAL A 52 -5.74 -9.10 7.34
CA VAL A 52 -5.13 -8.98 6.00
C VAL A 52 -6.12 -9.43 4.93
N VAL A 53 -6.32 -8.62 3.91
CA VAL A 53 -7.07 -9.02 2.71
C VAL A 53 -6.10 -9.64 1.72
N ASP A 54 -6.35 -10.89 1.35
CA ASP A 54 -5.51 -11.62 0.40
C ASP A 54 -6.15 -11.66 -0.99
N PHE A 55 -5.65 -10.83 -1.89
CA PHE A 55 -6.04 -10.78 -3.29
C PHE A 55 -5.23 -11.74 -4.18
N GLU A 56 -4.22 -12.45 -3.65
CA GLU A 56 -3.46 -13.47 -4.40
C GLU A 56 -4.18 -14.82 -4.40
N GLY A 57 -4.86 -15.16 -3.31
CA GLY A 57 -5.57 -16.42 -3.09
C GLY A 57 -7.06 -16.30 -3.36
N GLY A 58 -7.49 -16.28 -4.60
CA GLY A 58 -8.85 -16.81 -4.90
C GLY A 58 -8.90 -18.28 -4.46
N MET A 59 -9.95 -18.73 -3.72
CA MET A 59 -10.07 -20.07 -3.11
C MET A 59 -9.43 -21.20 -3.92
N GLY A 60 -8.15 -21.41 -3.73
CA GLY A 60 -7.34 -22.47 -4.30
C GLY A 60 -6.15 -22.69 -3.41
N LYS A 61 -6.03 -23.90 -2.86
CA LYS A 61 -4.83 -24.33 -2.14
C LYS A 61 -3.61 -24.05 -3.01
N GLY A 62 -2.90 -22.99 -2.73
CA GLY A 62 -1.69 -22.60 -3.41
C GLY A 62 -0.64 -22.17 -2.40
N ASP A 63 0.42 -22.94 -2.37
CA ASP A 63 1.67 -22.78 -1.70
C ASP A 63 2.03 -21.29 -1.49
N ARG A 64 2.49 -20.98 -0.29
CA ARG A 64 3.11 -19.69 -0.01
C ARG A 64 4.32 -19.56 -0.91
N GLY A 65 4.16 -18.89 -2.03
CA GLY A 65 5.27 -18.49 -2.86
C GLY A 65 6.22 -17.67 -2.00
N MET A 66 7.26 -18.32 -1.53
CA MET A 66 8.37 -17.70 -0.85
C MET A 66 9.02 -16.77 -1.87
N VAL A 67 8.72 -15.48 -1.79
CA VAL A 67 9.51 -14.47 -2.51
C VAL A 67 10.95 -14.67 -2.01
N PRO A 68 11.91 -15.02 -2.91
CA PRO A 68 13.29 -15.18 -2.48
C PRO A 68 13.74 -13.88 -1.81
N PRO A 69 14.52 -13.96 -0.72
CA PRO A 69 15.08 -12.77 -0.10
C PRO A 69 16.03 -12.14 -1.12
N PHE A 70 15.58 -11.06 -1.76
CA PHE A 70 16.51 -10.20 -2.48
C PHE A 70 17.49 -9.62 -1.46
N PRO A 71 18.80 -9.62 -1.74
CA PRO A 71 19.75 -8.94 -0.89
C PRO A 71 19.33 -7.47 -0.80
N ILE A 72 18.89 -7.06 0.38
CA ILE A 72 18.53 -5.67 0.67
C ILE A 72 19.83 -4.88 0.53
N PRO A 73 19.94 -3.92 -0.41
CA PRO A 73 21.07 -3.02 -0.42
C PRO A 73 21.11 -2.32 0.95
N HIS A 74 22.28 -2.26 1.56
CA HIS A 74 22.48 -1.55 2.83
C HIS A 74 22.46 -0.03 2.62
N SER A 75 21.37 0.48 2.06
CA SER A 75 21.07 1.91 2.11
C SER A 75 20.55 2.24 3.51
N PRO A 76 20.92 3.37 4.08
CA PRO A 76 20.36 3.77 5.37
C PRO A 76 18.84 3.84 5.24
N VAL A 77 18.16 3.06 6.09
CA VAL A 77 16.69 3.07 6.16
C VAL A 77 16.27 4.47 6.62
N PRO A 78 15.42 5.20 5.86
CA PRO A 78 15.00 6.52 6.25
C PRO A 78 14.21 6.45 7.57
N ASP A 79 14.37 7.45 8.42
CA ASP A 79 13.53 7.56 9.60
C ASP A 79 12.13 8.09 9.26
N ALA A 80 11.18 7.89 10.17
CA ALA A 80 9.80 8.30 9.96
C ALA A 80 9.64 9.83 9.83
N ALA A 81 10.50 10.61 10.50
CA ALA A 81 10.47 12.08 10.43
C ALA A 81 10.91 12.56 9.04
N THR A 82 11.95 11.97 8.50
CA THR A 82 12.39 12.22 7.12
C THR A 82 11.29 11.89 6.11
N LEU A 83 10.65 10.72 6.23
CA LEU A 83 9.56 10.35 5.33
C LEU A 83 8.36 11.29 5.46
N GLN A 84 7.99 11.67 6.67
CA GLN A 84 6.91 12.65 6.90
C GLN A 84 7.21 13.98 6.19
N ALA A 85 8.44 14.50 6.34
CA ALA A 85 8.86 15.75 5.71
C ALA A 85 8.84 15.64 4.17
N LEU A 86 9.28 14.50 3.62
CA LEU A 86 9.31 14.28 2.17
C LEU A 86 7.92 14.12 1.58
N LEU A 87 6.99 13.48 2.30
CA LEU A 87 5.60 13.35 1.88
C LEU A 87 4.84 14.68 1.89
N ASP A 88 5.28 15.65 2.69
CA ASP A 88 4.74 17.02 2.77
C ASP A 88 3.20 17.05 2.92
N LEU A 89 2.70 16.24 3.84
CA LEU A 89 1.27 16.15 4.10
C LEU A 89 0.85 17.15 5.18
N SER A 90 -0.04 18.03 4.81
CA SER A 90 -0.69 18.97 5.72
C SER A 90 -2.07 18.46 6.14
N GLY A 91 -2.33 18.44 7.44
CA GLY A 91 -3.64 18.12 8.01
C GLY A 91 -3.98 16.62 8.05
N PRO A 92 -4.99 16.27 8.85
CA PRO A 92 -5.44 14.89 9.05
C PRO A 92 -6.25 14.34 7.86
N GLY A 93 -6.58 13.06 7.96
CA GLY A 93 -7.46 12.34 7.03
C GLY A 93 -6.75 11.78 5.79
N GLY A 94 -7.49 10.96 5.07
CA GLY A 94 -7.04 10.28 3.86
C GLY A 94 -6.07 9.13 4.11
N TYR A 95 -5.48 8.63 3.01
CA TYR A 95 -4.66 7.42 3.02
C TYR A 95 -3.24 7.69 2.55
N VAL A 96 -2.28 7.06 3.22
CA VAL A 96 -0.89 6.90 2.75
C VAL A 96 -0.68 5.42 2.45
N VAL A 97 -0.17 5.12 1.25
CA VAL A 97 0.09 3.74 0.83
C VAL A 97 1.58 3.44 1.00
N LEU A 98 1.86 2.34 1.70
CA LEU A 98 3.20 1.85 1.99
C LEU A 98 3.36 0.50 1.27
N ILE A 99 4.31 0.39 0.34
CA ILE A 99 4.46 -0.78 -0.53
C ILE A 99 5.71 -1.55 -0.15
N GLY A 100 5.58 -2.86 0.07
CA GLY A 100 6.68 -3.74 0.44
C GLY A 100 7.29 -3.38 1.80
N ALA A 101 8.61 -3.34 1.86
CA ALA A 101 9.38 -3.04 3.07
C ALA A 101 9.05 -1.68 3.69
N ALA A 102 8.57 -0.71 2.89
CA ALA A 102 8.15 0.60 3.38
C ALA A 102 7.03 0.51 4.44
N ALA A 103 6.26 -0.58 4.49
CA ALA A 103 5.25 -0.80 5.52
C ALA A 103 5.81 -0.82 6.95
N ARG A 104 7.10 -1.09 7.14
CA ARG A 104 7.78 -1.02 8.45
C ARG A 104 7.78 0.39 9.06
N HIS A 105 7.63 1.42 8.22
CA HIS A 105 7.55 2.80 8.70
C HIS A 105 6.17 3.17 9.28
N ALA A 106 5.16 2.31 9.15
CA ALA A 106 3.78 2.61 9.55
C ALA A 106 3.67 3.07 11.00
N SER A 107 4.35 2.41 11.94
CA SER A 107 4.31 2.77 13.37
C SER A 107 4.88 4.17 13.62
N GLY A 108 6.08 4.44 13.09
CA GLY A 108 6.72 5.74 13.22
C GLY A 108 5.93 6.88 12.56
N LEU A 109 5.39 6.63 11.35
CA LEU A 109 4.57 7.60 10.65
C LEU A 109 3.23 7.85 11.37
N ALA A 110 2.59 6.80 11.91
CA ALA A 110 1.35 6.93 12.66
C ALA A 110 1.52 7.78 13.93
N ALA A 111 2.67 7.68 14.59
CA ALA A 111 3.01 8.50 15.76
C ALA A 111 3.16 10.00 15.40
N LEU A 112 3.62 10.30 14.19
CA LEU A 112 3.86 11.68 13.73
C LEU A 112 2.68 12.29 12.98
N MET A 113 1.85 11.45 12.32
CA MET A 113 0.80 11.88 11.40
C MET A 113 -0.59 11.48 11.91
N GLY A 114 -1.02 12.11 13.00
CA GLY A 114 -2.32 11.84 13.62
C GLY A 114 -3.48 12.01 12.64
N GLY A 115 -4.43 11.06 12.67
CA GLY A 115 -5.63 11.09 11.83
C GLY A 115 -5.42 10.68 10.37
N VAL A 116 -4.23 10.19 9.99
CA VAL A 116 -3.97 9.60 8.68
C VAL A 116 -4.11 8.08 8.78
N HIS A 117 -4.74 7.46 7.78
CA HIS A 117 -4.81 6.01 7.66
C HIS A 117 -3.73 5.49 6.70
N PHE A 118 -3.15 4.35 7.05
CA PHE A 118 -2.11 3.70 6.24
C PHE A 118 -2.64 2.43 5.60
N VAL A 119 -2.18 2.16 4.38
CA VAL A 119 -2.44 0.89 3.70
C VAL A 119 -1.10 0.26 3.36
N GLY A 120 -0.78 -0.85 4.00
CA GLY A 120 0.39 -1.66 3.69
C GLY A 120 0.05 -2.67 2.58
N VAL A 121 0.73 -2.55 1.45
CA VAL A 121 0.59 -3.47 0.32
C VAL A 121 1.80 -4.39 0.30
N ASN A 122 1.56 -5.71 0.37
CA ASN A 122 2.63 -6.73 0.45
C ASN A 122 3.62 -6.46 1.58
N ALA A 123 3.09 -6.03 2.72
CA ALA A 123 3.90 -5.75 3.90
C ALA A 123 4.65 -7.02 4.37
N PRO A 124 5.91 -6.88 4.83
CA PRO A 124 6.64 -7.96 5.47
C PRO A 124 5.91 -8.51 6.71
N PRO A 125 6.14 -9.77 7.09
CA PRO A 125 5.42 -10.42 8.20
C PRO A 125 5.75 -9.86 9.58
N ASP A 126 6.81 -9.06 9.68
CA ASP A 126 7.27 -8.40 10.91
C ASP A 126 6.66 -7.02 11.13
N VAL A 127 5.70 -6.60 10.29
CA VAL A 127 4.99 -5.33 10.46
C VAL A 127 3.91 -5.47 11.53
N ASP A 128 3.99 -4.60 12.54
CA ASP A 128 3.04 -4.56 13.64
C ASP A 128 1.62 -4.19 13.18
N GLU A 129 0.63 -4.79 13.81
CA GLU A 129 -0.76 -4.40 13.63
C GLU A 129 -1.04 -3.06 14.32
N LEU A 130 -1.62 -2.12 13.58
CA LEU A 130 -2.02 -0.82 14.10
C LEU A 130 -3.48 -0.53 13.77
N PRO A 131 -4.24 0.15 14.64
CA PRO A 131 -5.63 0.51 14.37
C PRO A 131 -5.81 1.41 13.14
N VAL A 132 -4.75 2.09 12.71
CA VAL A 132 -4.73 2.98 11.54
C VAL A 132 -4.04 2.36 10.33
N LEU A 133 -3.65 1.09 10.40
CA LEU A 133 -2.99 0.35 9.30
C LEU A 133 -3.89 -0.77 8.81
N SER A 134 -4.15 -0.78 7.52
CA SER A 134 -4.81 -1.89 6.82
C SER A 134 -3.81 -2.61 5.95
N LEU A 135 -3.77 -3.94 6.03
CA LEU A 135 -2.85 -4.76 5.25
C LEU A 135 -3.58 -5.47 4.11
N VAL A 136 -2.98 -5.43 2.93
CA VAL A 136 -3.48 -6.11 1.74
C VAL A 136 -2.34 -6.84 1.02
N ARG A 137 -2.65 -8.00 0.42
CA ARG A 137 -1.72 -8.76 -0.42
C ARG A 137 -2.23 -8.80 -1.85
N SER A 138 -1.34 -8.65 -2.80
CA SER A 138 -1.68 -8.73 -4.22
C SER A 138 -0.44 -9.02 -5.06
N ALA A 139 -0.58 -9.86 -6.09
CA ALA A 139 0.54 -10.31 -6.92
C ALA A 139 1.07 -9.26 -7.89
N ALA A 140 0.20 -8.43 -8.47
CA ALA A 140 0.57 -7.61 -9.63
C ALA A 140 0.08 -6.16 -9.59
N VAL A 141 -0.99 -5.87 -8.87
CA VAL A 141 -1.62 -4.54 -8.86
C VAL A 141 -1.93 -4.11 -7.43
N ILE A 142 -1.95 -2.83 -7.16
CA ILE A 142 -2.45 -2.32 -5.88
C ILE A 142 -3.99 -2.42 -5.92
N PRO A 143 -4.63 -3.22 -5.03
CA PRO A 143 -6.08 -3.44 -5.07
C PRO A 143 -6.86 -2.25 -4.49
N LEU A 144 -6.49 -1.05 -4.91
CA LEU A 144 -7.10 0.21 -4.52
C LEU A 144 -7.54 0.98 -5.77
N ARG A 145 -8.58 1.77 -5.64
CA ARG A 145 -9.03 2.69 -6.69
C ARG A 145 -7.92 3.68 -7.04
N GLN A 146 -7.99 4.24 -8.22
CA GLN A 146 -7.05 5.28 -8.66
C GLN A 146 -7.25 6.58 -7.85
N THR A 147 -6.19 7.36 -7.73
CA THR A 147 -6.23 8.73 -7.17
C THR A 147 -6.90 8.82 -5.79
N ILE A 148 -6.49 7.95 -4.86
CA ILE A 148 -7.01 7.94 -3.48
C ILE A 148 -5.93 8.26 -2.44
N ALA A 149 -4.65 8.02 -2.78
CA ALA A 149 -3.56 8.16 -1.83
C ALA A 149 -3.05 9.60 -1.78
N ARG A 150 -2.93 10.16 -0.59
CA ARG A 150 -2.32 11.47 -0.34
C ARG A 150 -0.79 11.41 -0.36
N GLY A 151 -0.24 10.21 -0.24
CA GLY A 151 1.19 9.95 -0.33
C GLY A 151 1.43 8.46 -0.58
N VAL A 152 2.54 8.14 -1.21
CA VAL A 152 2.96 6.76 -1.42
C VAL A 152 4.43 6.62 -1.06
N VAL A 153 4.77 5.57 -0.32
CA VAL A 153 6.16 5.17 -0.07
C VAL A 153 6.37 3.78 -0.65
N VAL A 154 7.37 3.62 -1.48
CA VAL A 154 7.71 2.35 -2.12
C VAL A 154 9.03 1.85 -1.55
N GLY A 155 9.02 0.69 -0.93
CA GLY A 155 10.21 0.03 -0.43
C GLY A 155 11.17 -0.38 -1.55
N ALA A 156 12.44 -0.49 -1.23
CA ALA A 156 13.48 -0.88 -2.20
C ALA A 156 13.20 -2.24 -2.88
N ASP A 157 12.57 -3.15 -2.16
CA ASP A 157 12.16 -4.48 -2.62
C ASP A 157 11.09 -4.45 -3.73
N MET A 158 10.30 -3.37 -3.78
CA MET A 158 9.21 -3.16 -4.74
C MET A 158 9.50 -2.03 -5.74
N ALA A 159 10.71 -1.46 -5.75
CA ALA A 159 11.08 -0.31 -6.58
C ALA A 159 11.34 -0.68 -8.05
N HIS A 160 10.37 -1.34 -8.70
CA HIS A 160 10.45 -1.74 -10.11
C HIS A 160 9.19 -1.34 -10.90
N ALA A 161 9.32 -1.26 -12.23
CA ALA A 161 8.36 -0.60 -13.12
C ALA A 161 6.88 -0.93 -12.89
N PRO A 162 6.42 -2.18 -12.75
CA PRO A 162 5.01 -2.48 -12.51
C PRO A 162 4.47 -1.84 -11.23
N TRP A 163 5.20 -1.94 -10.11
CA TRP A 163 4.78 -1.36 -8.83
C TRP A 163 4.86 0.16 -8.80
N LEU A 164 5.84 0.74 -9.50
CA LEU A 164 5.95 2.19 -9.65
C LEU A 164 4.79 2.77 -10.48
N ALA A 165 4.36 2.07 -11.53
CA ALA A 165 3.18 2.45 -12.30
C ALA A 165 1.90 2.41 -11.44
N GLU A 166 1.74 1.37 -10.63
CA GLU A 166 0.61 1.22 -9.71
C GLU A 166 0.65 2.27 -8.57
N ALA A 167 1.83 2.55 -8.00
CA ALA A 167 2.03 3.62 -7.02
C ALA A 167 1.59 4.98 -7.60
N ARG A 168 1.99 5.30 -8.83
CA ARG A 168 1.51 6.50 -9.54
C ARG A 168 0.00 6.48 -9.75
N ARG A 169 -0.57 5.34 -10.12
CA ARG A 169 -2.02 5.22 -10.37
C ARG A 169 -2.84 5.59 -9.14
N VAL A 170 -2.47 5.09 -7.97
CA VAL A 170 -3.21 5.35 -6.73
C VAL A 170 -2.94 6.72 -6.12
N LEU A 171 -1.82 7.35 -6.44
CA LEU A 171 -1.45 8.67 -5.92
C LEU A 171 -2.36 9.76 -6.46
N LEU A 172 -2.79 10.69 -5.63
CA LEU A 172 -3.53 11.90 -6.02
C LEU A 172 -2.62 12.87 -6.81
N PRO A 173 -3.16 13.62 -7.79
CA PRO A 173 -2.43 14.72 -8.43
C PRO A 173 -1.93 15.75 -7.42
N GLY A 174 -0.76 16.34 -7.67
CA GLY A 174 -0.11 17.29 -6.78
C GLY A 174 0.37 16.68 -5.45
N ARG A 175 0.42 15.36 -5.35
CA ARG A 175 0.91 14.66 -4.16
C ARG A 175 2.23 13.97 -4.41
N ARG A 176 2.99 13.77 -3.32
CA ARG A 176 4.33 13.24 -3.38
C ARG A 176 4.37 11.74 -3.18
N TRP A 177 5.32 11.12 -3.87
CA TRP A 177 5.76 9.77 -3.59
C TRP A 177 7.22 9.76 -3.16
N VAL A 178 7.59 8.78 -2.38
CA VAL A 178 8.96 8.51 -1.97
C VAL A 178 9.28 7.07 -2.35
N VAL A 179 10.44 6.84 -2.97
CA VAL A 179 10.94 5.50 -3.29
C VAL A 179 12.27 5.30 -2.57
N GLU A 180 12.42 4.18 -1.88
CA GLU A 180 13.64 3.81 -1.17
C GLU A 180 14.72 3.29 -2.14
N SER A 181 14.99 4.08 -3.17
CA SER A 181 16.02 3.84 -4.18
C SER A 181 16.36 5.16 -4.87
N GLU A 182 17.64 5.44 -5.09
CA GLU A 182 18.10 6.64 -5.81
C GLU A 182 17.97 6.53 -7.32
N ASN A 183 18.20 5.30 -7.84
CA ASN A 183 18.28 5.03 -9.27
C ASN A 183 16.97 4.39 -9.76
N VAL A 184 15.89 5.17 -9.73
CA VAL A 184 14.57 4.74 -10.17
C VAL A 184 14.20 5.45 -11.45
N GLU A 185 13.80 4.68 -12.47
CA GLU A 185 13.15 5.24 -13.64
C GLU A 185 11.72 5.65 -13.28
N LEU A 186 11.47 6.95 -13.36
CA LEU A 186 10.19 7.52 -12.98
C LEU A 186 9.15 7.24 -14.07
N PRO A 187 7.95 6.75 -13.72
CA PRO A 187 6.88 6.60 -14.69
C PRO A 187 6.43 7.95 -15.22
N GLU A 188 5.93 7.95 -16.45
CA GLU A 188 5.36 9.14 -17.09
C GLU A 188 4.34 9.82 -16.16
N GLY A 189 4.36 11.15 -16.08
CA GLY A 189 3.48 11.95 -15.22
C GLY A 189 3.93 12.08 -13.76
N ILE A 190 5.13 11.61 -13.43
CA ILE A 190 5.82 11.93 -12.17
C ILE A 190 6.97 12.90 -12.48
N SER A 191 6.98 14.04 -11.80
CA SER A 191 8.10 14.99 -11.83
C SER A 191 9.06 14.67 -10.70
N LYS A 192 10.35 14.46 -11.03
CA LYS A 192 11.39 14.27 -10.03
C LYS A 192 11.62 15.57 -9.26
N LEU A 193 11.55 15.52 -7.95
CA LEU A 193 11.85 16.64 -7.07
C LEU A 193 13.28 16.56 -6.51
N ALA A 194 13.67 15.35 -6.07
CA ALA A 194 14.99 15.11 -5.49
C ALA A 194 15.40 13.64 -5.63
N ALA A 195 16.70 13.38 -5.56
CA ALA A 195 17.25 12.06 -5.30
C ALA A 195 18.55 12.18 -4.52
N GLY A 196 18.79 11.24 -3.63
CA GLY A 196 19.99 11.16 -2.79
C GLY A 196 19.72 10.41 -1.50
N GLN A 197 20.78 9.98 -0.83
CA GLN A 197 20.72 9.24 0.44
C GLN A 197 19.83 7.97 0.39
N GLY A 198 19.87 7.24 -0.73
CA GLY A 198 19.07 6.04 -0.91
C GLY A 198 17.61 6.29 -1.29
N LEU A 199 17.20 7.54 -1.52
CA LEU A 199 15.82 7.92 -1.79
C LEU A 199 15.65 8.64 -3.12
N SER A 200 14.48 8.49 -3.72
CA SER A 200 13.95 9.34 -4.79
C SER A 200 12.61 9.91 -4.38
N VAL A 201 12.42 11.19 -4.63
CA VAL A 201 11.17 11.90 -4.34
C VAL A 201 10.60 12.47 -5.63
N GLY A 202 9.32 12.26 -5.85
CA GLY A 202 8.61 12.78 -7.01
C GLY A 202 7.23 13.31 -6.64
N GLU A 203 6.64 14.06 -7.58
CA GLU A 203 5.29 14.59 -7.48
C GLU A 203 4.48 14.22 -8.71
N LYS A 204 3.25 13.79 -8.52
CA LYS A 204 2.33 13.49 -9.62
C LYS A 204 1.75 14.78 -10.19
N ARG A 205 1.92 14.94 -11.49
CA ARG A 205 1.30 16.02 -12.26
C ARG A 205 -0.18 15.77 -12.52
#